data_1eb4b5d34b3e3c730109aff8ad0d0977
#
_entry.id   1eb4b5d34b3e3c730109aff8ad0d0977
#
_cell.length_a   1.000
_cell.length_b   1.000
_cell.length_c   1.000
_cell.angle_alpha   90.00
_cell.angle_beta   90.00
_cell.angle_gamma   90.00
#
_symmetry.space_group_name_H-M   'P 1'
#
loop_
_entity.id
_entity.type
_entity.pdbx_description
1 polymer ?
#
loop_
_entity_poly.entity_id
_entity_poly.type
_entity_poly.pdbx_seq_one_letter_code
_entity_poly.pdbx_strand_id
1 'polypeptide(L)'
;MKKRVAALILGLFFILNALPCAALDINPATDRDFDVPCQAAILIDEDSGTVLYEKNADESRPIASITKIMTLLLTFEALEAGKVSLSDIVPVSEHAYHMGGSQIWLEPGEQLTLDEMLKAICISSANDAAVAVAEFIGGNEPVFVERMNARAKELGMQSTTFRNACGLDEDGHLSTARDVAIMSREMLLNHPEIENYCTVWMDTLRGGATQLVNTNKLLKSYNGITGLKTGTTGKAGVCISASASRDDLRLIAVVLGSSSGKERFAAATSLLDYGFAMFESALVPIPADAPKTLPVQKGEEPTLELCYTAPERCLAVKGQGSALQAEVELPQTLEAPIREGSVIGSLNIKNSQGILQSCPIIAAKPVDARSFSGCFRRVVNALWLTA
;
A
#
# COMPACT_ATOMS: atom_id res chain seq x y z
N MET A 1 0.37 27.15 55.82
CA MET A 1 1.21 27.11 54.61
C MET A 1 1.11 25.73 53.98
N LYS A 2 0.26 25.57 52.98
CA LYS A 2 0.03 24.29 52.29
C LYS A 2 0.88 24.29 51.01
N LYS A 3 1.91 23.40 50.97
CA LYS A 3 2.70 23.18 49.75
C LYS A 3 1.92 22.25 48.83
N ARG A 4 1.52 22.76 47.65
CA ARG A 4 0.99 21.96 46.54
C ARG A 4 2.18 21.34 45.79
N VAL A 5 2.26 20.02 45.81
CA VAL A 5 3.16 19.25 44.94
C VAL A 5 2.38 19.04 43.62
N ALA A 6 2.84 19.67 42.54
CA ALA A 6 2.34 19.42 41.21
C ALA A 6 3.08 18.18 40.66
N ALA A 7 2.34 17.09 40.48
CA ALA A 7 2.81 15.93 39.76
C ALA A 7 2.77 16.22 38.25
N LEU A 8 3.94 16.33 37.64
CA LEU A 8 4.10 16.40 36.19
C LEU A 8 3.91 14.98 35.63
N ILE A 9 2.75 14.74 35.01
CA ILE A 9 2.53 13.51 34.24
C ILE A 9 3.17 13.74 32.86
N LEU A 10 4.38 13.20 32.67
CA LEU A 10 5.01 13.11 31.36
C LEU A 10 4.31 11.98 30.59
N GLY A 11 3.35 12.33 29.76
CA GLY A 11 2.75 11.42 28.79
C GLY A 11 3.78 11.09 27.72
N LEU A 12 4.47 9.96 27.84
CA LEU A 12 5.27 9.38 26.75
C LEU A 12 4.28 8.82 25.72
N PHE A 13 4.03 9.59 24.67
CA PHE A 13 3.44 9.06 23.44
C PHE A 13 4.48 8.14 22.80
N PHE A 14 4.37 6.83 23.05
CA PHE A 14 5.02 5.84 22.18
C PHE A 14 4.23 5.82 20.87
N ILE A 15 4.73 6.57 19.89
CA ILE A 15 4.41 6.35 18.47
C ILE A 15 4.79 4.89 18.20
N LEU A 16 3.81 4.06 17.87
CA LEU A 16 4.04 2.75 17.25
C LEU A 16 4.76 3.01 15.93
N ASN A 17 6.08 3.12 15.97
CA ASN A 17 6.88 2.89 14.79
C ASN A 17 6.72 1.40 14.51
N ALA A 18 5.84 1.04 13.58
CA ALA A 18 5.99 -0.21 12.86
C ALA A 18 7.42 -0.17 12.34
N LEU A 19 8.29 -0.99 12.92
CA LEU A 19 9.64 -1.16 12.40
C LEU A 19 9.44 -1.59 10.95
N PRO A 20 9.97 -0.84 9.98
CA PRO A 20 9.90 -1.28 8.60
C PRO A 20 10.51 -2.68 8.58
N CYS A 21 9.76 -3.65 8.11
CA CYS A 21 10.29 -4.95 7.75
C CYS A 21 11.50 -4.66 6.89
N ALA A 22 12.70 -5.03 7.36
CA ALA A 22 13.92 -4.73 6.64
C ALA A 22 13.75 -5.26 5.21
N ALA A 23 13.81 -4.36 4.24
CA ALA A 23 13.71 -4.73 2.84
C ALA A 23 14.77 -5.80 2.56
N LEU A 24 14.34 -6.89 1.98
CA LEU A 24 15.21 -7.95 1.53
C LEU A 24 16.31 -7.37 0.64
N ASP A 25 17.57 -7.51 1.04
CA ASP A 25 18.70 -7.49 0.10
C ASP A 25 18.67 -8.80 -0.71
N ILE A 26 17.57 -9.02 -1.44
CA ILE A 26 17.63 -9.89 -2.60
C ILE A 26 18.35 -9.05 -3.65
N ASN A 27 19.69 -9.11 -3.64
CA ASN A 27 20.46 -8.65 -4.77
C ASN A 27 20.21 -9.72 -5.85
N PRO A 28 19.23 -9.55 -6.76
CA PRO A 28 19.18 -10.42 -7.92
C PRO A 28 20.54 -10.21 -8.55
N ALA A 29 21.22 -11.28 -8.88
CA ALA A 29 22.41 -11.20 -9.72
C ALA A 29 22.00 -10.28 -10.85
N THR A 30 22.51 -9.03 -10.80
CA THR A 30 22.16 -8.01 -11.77
C THR A 30 22.58 -8.61 -13.09
N ASP A 31 21.59 -9.16 -13.82
CA ASP A 31 21.80 -9.47 -15.23
C ASP A 31 22.06 -8.10 -15.85
N ARG A 32 23.36 -7.77 -15.99
CA ARG A 32 23.81 -6.44 -16.42
C ARG A 32 23.28 -6.08 -17.81
N ASP A 33 22.68 -7.08 -18.50
CA ASP A 33 22.11 -6.94 -19.83
C ASP A 33 20.59 -6.71 -19.84
N PHE A 34 19.89 -6.81 -18.68
CA PHE A 34 18.46 -6.53 -18.63
C PHE A 34 18.21 -5.02 -18.47
N ASP A 35 17.74 -4.39 -19.55
CA ASP A 35 17.34 -2.98 -19.57
C ASP A 35 16.00 -2.81 -20.29
N VAL A 36 15.27 -1.78 -19.90
CA VAL A 36 13.96 -1.44 -20.47
C VAL A 36 13.97 -0.06 -21.12
N PRO A 37 13.27 0.13 -22.26
CA PRO A 37 13.29 1.38 -23.03
C PRO A 37 12.43 2.46 -22.35
N CYS A 38 12.96 3.07 -21.29
CA CYS A 38 12.34 4.19 -20.57
C CYS A 38 13.40 4.99 -19.84
N GLN A 39 13.00 6.14 -19.30
CA GLN A 39 13.91 7.01 -18.56
C GLN A 39 14.10 6.55 -17.10
N ALA A 40 13.00 6.13 -16.46
CA ALA A 40 13.04 5.58 -15.11
C ALA A 40 12.03 4.43 -14.98
N ALA A 41 12.38 3.42 -14.19
CA ALA A 41 11.53 2.28 -13.92
C ALA A 41 11.82 1.64 -12.56
N ILE A 42 10.83 0.96 -12.02
CA ILE A 42 10.96 0.09 -10.85
C ILE A 42 9.99 -1.09 -10.97
N LEU A 43 10.42 -2.25 -10.49
CA LEU A 43 9.56 -3.40 -10.25
C LEU A 43 9.63 -3.75 -8.78
N ILE A 44 8.49 -3.91 -8.15
CA ILE A 44 8.39 -4.32 -6.75
C ILE A 44 7.46 -5.52 -6.59
N ASP A 45 7.71 -6.32 -5.57
CA ASP A 45 6.72 -7.23 -5.00
C ASP A 45 5.67 -6.39 -4.25
N GLU A 46 4.40 -6.61 -4.54
CA GLU A 46 3.31 -5.82 -3.97
C GLU A 46 3.16 -6.08 -2.48
N ASP A 47 3.27 -7.34 -2.04
CA ASP A 47 3.01 -7.71 -0.65
C ASP A 47 4.10 -7.19 0.30
N SER A 48 5.37 -7.38 -0.03
CA SER A 48 6.50 -6.97 0.81
C SER A 48 7.01 -5.55 0.51
N GLY A 49 6.76 -5.03 -0.69
CA GLY A 49 7.39 -3.80 -1.18
C GLY A 49 8.85 -3.98 -1.60
N THR A 50 9.34 -5.22 -1.65
CA THR A 50 10.73 -5.52 -2.04
C THR A 50 10.98 -5.10 -3.49
N VAL A 51 12.07 -4.35 -3.70
CA VAL A 51 12.50 -3.92 -5.04
C VAL A 51 13.17 -5.10 -5.76
N LEU A 52 12.66 -5.45 -6.93
CA LEU A 52 13.15 -6.55 -7.77
C LEU A 52 13.98 -6.04 -8.96
N TYR A 53 13.71 -4.84 -9.41
CA TYR A 53 14.46 -4.15 -10.46
C TYR A 53 14.30 -2.63 -10.28
N GLU A 54 15.33 -1.88 -10.58
CA GLU A 54 15.26 -0.41 -10.64
C GLU A 54 16.19 0.17 -11.69
N LYS A 55 15.73 1.27 -12.30
CA LYS A 55 16.48 2.09 -13.26
C LYS A 55 16.13 3.55 -12.99
N ASN A 56 17.08 4.36 -12.55
CA ASN A 56 16.85 5.77 -12.24
C ASN A 56 15.60 6.00 -11.36
N ALA A 57 15.32 5.05 -10.43
CA ALA A 57 14.04 4.98 -9.73
C ALA A 57 13.74 6.21 -8.88
N ASP A 58 14.77 6.96 -8.47
CA ASP A 58 14.68 8.16 -7.64
C ASP A 58 14.80 9.46 -8.44
N GLU A 59 14.88 9.38 -9.79
CA GLU A 59 14.92 10.58 -10.64
C GLU A 59 13.55 11.27 -10.65
N SER A 60 13.53 12.55 -10.21
CA SER A 60 12.31 13.37 -10.20
C SER A 60 11.86 13.71 -11.62
N ARG A 61 10.62 13.37 -11.96
CA ARG A 61 10.03 13.53 -13.30
C ARG A 61 8.55 13.89 -13.23
N PRO A 62 8.01 14.57 -14.26
CA PRO A 62 6.57 14.64 -14.45
C PRO A 62 6.00 13.22 -14.66
N ILE A 63 4.83 12.95 -14.10
CA ILE A 63 4.22 11.61 -14.12
C ILE A 63 2.88 11.56 -14.85
N ALA A 64 2.45 12.70 -15.41
CA ALA A 64 1.17 12.81 -16.11
C ALA A 64 0.00 12.25 -15.26
N SER A 65 -0.98 11.61 -15.91
CA SER A 65 -2.17 11.04 -15.25
C SER A 65 -1.90 9.88 -14.28
N ILE A 66 -0.65 9.47 -14.05
CA ILE A 66 -0.30 8.59 -12.92
C ILE A 66 -0.65 9.28 -11.59
N THR A 67 -0.63 10.61 -11.55
CA THR A 67 -1.14 11.46 -10.45
C THR A 67 -2.49 11.02 -9.92
N LYS A 68 -3.38 10.55 -10.80
CA LYS A 68 -4.74 10.12 -10.43
C LYS A 68 -4.77 8.91 -9.48
N ILE A 69 -3.66 8.17 -9.33
CA ILE A 69 -3.56 7.13 -8.30
C ILE A 69 -3.73 7.77 -6.91
N MET A 70 -3.07 8.92 -6.65
CA MET A 70 -3.25 9.62 -5.38
C MET A 70 -4.66 10.22 -5.23
N THR A 71 -5.24 10.73 -6.31
CA THR A 71 -6.64 11.22 -6.31
C THR A 71 -7.61 10.09 -5.95
N LEU A 72 -7.44 8.93 -6.57
CA LEU A 72 -8.22 7.73 -6.28
C LEU A 72 -7.98 7.23 -4.85
N LEU A 73 -6.73 7.20 -4.37
CA LEU A 73 -6.39 6.78 -3.01
C LEU A 73 -7.15 7.61 -1.97
N LEU A 74 -7.09 8.93 -2.05
CA LEU A 74 -7.84 9.80 -1.14
C LEU A 74 -9.37 9.65 -1.27
N THR A 75 -9.84 9.27 -2.45
CA THR A 75 -11.27 9.00 -2.68
C THR A 75 -11.70 7.71 -1.99
N PHE A 76 -10.92 6.64 -2.13
CA PHE A 76 -11.20 5.36 -1.46
C PHE A 76 -11.04 5.46 0.06
N GLU A 77 -10.06 6.20 0.57
CA GLU A 77 -9.94 6.52 1.99
C GLU A 77 -11.17 7.31 2.52
N ALA A 78 -11.73 8.21 1.72
CA ALA A 78 -12.96 8.93 2.08
C ALA A 78 -14.21 8.02 2.08
N LEU A 79 -14.28 7.05 1.15
CA LEU A 79 -15.32 6.01 1.11
C LEU A 79 -15.22 5.10 2.34
N GLU A 80 -14.04 4.59 2.66
CA GLU A 80 -13.80 3.73 3.82
C GLU A 80 -14.14 4.45 5.13
N ALA A 81 -13.80 5.72 5.24
CA ALA A 81 -14.14 6.56 6.39
C ALA A 81 -15.63 6.93 6.47
N GLY A 82 -16.47 6.51 5.51
CA GLY A 82 -17.89 6.83 5.44
C GLY A 82 -18.19 8.33 5.25
N LYS A 83 -17.23 9.11 4.74
CA LYS A 83 -17.40 10.55 4.47
C LYS A 83 -18.18 10.80 3.19
N VAL A 84 -18.08 9.88 2.25
CA VAL A 84 -18.78 9.89 0.97
C VAL A 84 -19.25 8.47 0.64
N SER A 85 -20.21 8.36 -0.29
CA SER A 85 -20.78 7.11 -0.78
C SER A 85 -20.70 7.04 -2.30
N LEU A 86 -20.60 5.84 -2.86
CA LEU A 86 -20.59 5.63 -4.31
C LEU A 86 -21.84 6.19 -5.01
N SER A 87 -22.96 6.29 -4.31
CA SER A 87 -24.21 6.86 -4.82
C SER A 87 -24.32 8.38 -4.71
N ASP A 88 -23.37 9.05 -4.05
CA ASP A 88 -23.38 10.50 -3.92
C ASP A 88 -23.21 11.17 -5.28
N ILE A 89 -23.97 12.22 -5.52
CA ILE A 89 -23.86 13.03 -6.72
C ILE A 89 -22.69 13.98 -6.59
N VAL A 90 -21.76 13.91 -7.55
CA VAL A 90 -20.58 14.78 -7.60
C VAL A 90 -20.92 16.04 -8.39
N PRO A 91 -20.88 17.25 -7.77
CA PRO A 91 -21.11 18.49 -8.47
C PRO A 91 -20.03 18.77 -9.51
N VAL A 92 -20.41 19.27 -10.67
CA VAL A 92 -19.49 19.71 -11.72
C VAL A 92 -19.34 21.22 -11.69
N SER A 93 -18.14 21.72 -11.37
CA SER A 93 -17.82 23.16 -11.39
C SER A 93 -17.41 23.63 -12.77
N GLU A 94 -17.40 24.94 -12.99
CA GLU A 94 -16.82 25.57 -14.19
C GLU A 94 -15.32 25.22 -14.33
N HIS A 95 -14.60 25.08 -13.23
CA HIS A 95 -13.20 24.70 -13.24
C HIS A 95 -13.03 23.27 -13.77
N ALA A 96 -13.76 22.30 -13.25
CA ALA A 96 -13.74 20.90 -13.72
C ALA A 96 -14.16 20.81 -15.20
N TYR A 97 -15.20 21.54 -15.61
CA TYR A 97 -15.69 21.61 -17.00
C TYR A 97 -14.62 22.09 -17.98
N HIS A 98 -13.79 23.07 -17.60
CA HIS A 98 -12.75 23.63 -18.46
C HIS A 98 -11.43 22.85 -18.46
N MET A 99 -11.36 21.69 -17.80
CA MET A 99 -10.16 20.85 -17.84
C MET A 99 -9.83 20.40 -19.27
N GLY A 100 -8.56 20.46 -19.62
CA GLY A 100 -8.05 19.95 -20.88
C GLY A 100 -7.63 18.48 -20.83
N GLY A 101 -7.20 17.94 -21.97
CA GLY A 101 -6.69 16.58 -22.10
C GLY A 101 -7.78 15.52 -22.20
N SER A 102 -7.60 14.37 -21.51
CA SER A 102 -8.61 13.31 -21.48
C SER A 102 -9.83 13.75 -20.68
N GLN A 103 -11.03 13.61 -21.23
CA GLN A 103 -12.28 14.10 -20.65
C GLN A 103 -13.45 13.15 -20.97
N ILE A 104 -14.47 13.21 -20.14
CA ILE A 104 -15.80 12.67 -20.46
C ILE A 104 -16.78 13.78 -20.82
N TRP A 105 -16.28 15.03 -20.96
CA TRP A 105 -17.03 16.21 -21.35
C TRP A 105 -18.17 16.50 -20.37
N LEU A 106 -17.80 16.64 -19.07
CA LEU A 106 -18.72 17.05 -18.02
C LEU A 106 -19.24 18.46 -18.29
N GLU A 107 -20.51 18.70 -17.99
CA GLU A 107 -21.13 20.03 -18.08
C GLU A 107 -21.52 20.55 -16.67
N PRO A 108 -21.42 21.87 -16.42
CA PRO A 108 -21.85 22.43 -15.14
C PRO A 108 -23.33 22.11 -14.86
N GLY A 109 -23.58 21.60 -13.64
CA GLY A 109 -24.92 21.16 -13.24
C GLY A 109 -25.29 19.73 -13.65
N GLU A 110 -24.40 19.02 -14.36
CA GLU A 110 -24.57 17.61 -14.62
C GLU A 110 -24.50 16.80 -13.30
N GLN A 111 -25.29 15.72 -13.24
CA GLN A 111 -25.40 14.85 -12.08
C GLN A 111 -24.93 13.45 -12.42
N LEU A 112 -23.67 13.14 -12.09
CA LEU A 112 -23.12 11.79 -12.11
C LEU A 112 -22.76 11.36 -10.68
N THR A 113 -22.92 10.08 -10.42
CA THR A 113 -22.57 9.50 -9.12
C THR A 113 -21.05 9.39 -8.98
N LEU A 114 -20.56 9.28 -7.74
CA LEU A 114 -19.15 9.03 -7.46
C LEU A 114 -18.66 7.74 -8.15
N ASP A 115 -19.50 6.68 -8.19
CA ASP A 115 -19.19 5.44 -8.95
C ASP A 115 -18.94 5.71 -10.44
N GLU A 116 -19.79 6.52 -11.08
CA GLU A 116 -19.62 6.90 -12.50
C GLU A 116 -18.37 7.75 -12.73
N MET A 117 -18.05 8.65 -11.78
CA MET A 117 -16.80 9.42 -11.82
C MET A 117 -15.57 8.53 -11.66
N LEU A 118 -15.59 7.54 -10.75
CA LEU A 118 -14.49 6.57 -10.59
C LEU A 118 -14.29 5.75 -11.87
N LYS A 119 -15.35 5.30 -12.53
CA LYS A 119 -15.28 4.64 -13.86
C LYS A 119 -14.62 5.55 -14.90
N ALA A 120 -15.01 6.82 -14.97
CA ALA A 120 -14.41 7.78 -15.89
C ALA A 120 -12.91 7.99 -15.63
N ILE A 121 -12.50 8.10 -14.37
CA ILE A 121 -11.09 8.30 -13.96
C ILE A 121 -10.24 7.07 -14.27
N CYS A 122 -10.71 5.89 -13.90
CA CYS A 122 -9.94 4.64 -14.03
C CYS A 122 -9.87 4.17 -15.48
N ILE A 123 -10.99 4.20 -16.22
CA ILE A 123 -11.09 3.64 -17.56
C ILE A 123 -10.55 4.63 -18.60
N SER A 124 -11.13 5.83 -18.68
CA SER A 124 -10.79 6.83 -19.71
C SER A 124 -9.76 7.86 -19.27
N SER A 125 -9.31 7.80 -18.00
CA SER A 125 -8.36 8.78 -17.45
C SER A 125 -8.89 10.22 -17.46
N ALA A 126 -10.20 10.43 -17.30
CA ALA A 126 -10.87 11.71 -17.40
C ALA A 126 -10.32 12.74 -16.39
N ASN A 127 -9.85 13.90 -16.88
CA ASN A 127 -9.30 14.97 -16.06
C ASN A 127 -10.40 15.77 -15.37
N ASP A 128 -11.47 16.07 -16.10
CA ASP A 128 -12.68 16.74 -15.62
C ASP A 128 -13.30 15.97 -14.45
N ALA A 129 -13.47 14.66 -14.57
CA ALA A 129 -13.95 13.81 -13.49
C ALA A 129 -12.99 13.78 -12.28
N ALA A 130 -11.67 13.74 -12.52
CA ALA A 130 -10.69 13.75 -11.43
C ALA A 130 -10.73 15.05 -10.62
N VAL A 131 -10.86 16.19 -11.30
CA VAL A 131 -10.97 17.51 -10.66
C VAL A 131 -12.32 17.66 -9.95
N ALA A 132 -13.42 17.24 -10.57
CA ALA A 132 -14.75 17.28 -9.91
C ALA A 132 -14.77 16.44 -8.62
N VAL A 133 -14.18 15.23 -8.62
CA VAL A 133 -14.04 14.41 -7.41
C VAL A 133 -13.12 15.06 -6.38
N ALA A 134 -12.01 15.65 -6.80
CA ALA A 134 -11.11 16.37 -5.91
C ALA A 134 -11.82 17.55 -5.22
N GLU A 135 -12.60 18.33 -5.95
CA GLU A 135 -13.41 19.42 -5.41
C GLU A 135 -14.51 18.91 -4.46
N PHE A 136 -15.18 17.83 -4.84
CA PHE A 136 -16.23 17.22 -4.01
C PHE A 136 -15.70 16.78 -2.64
N ILE A 137 -14.55 16.12 -2.60
CA ILE A 137 -13.94 15.60 -1.37
C ILE A 137 -13.20 16.69 -0.61
N GLY A 138 -12.49 17.58 -1.33
CA GLY A 138 -11.64 18.63 -0.75
C GLY A 138 -12.39 19.91 -0.39
N GLY A 139 -13.57 20.12 -0.97
CA GLY A 139 -14.27 21.41 -1.01
C GLY A 139 -13.79 22.33 -2.14
N ASN A 140 -12.53 22.20 -2.56
CA ASN A 140 -11.93 22.77 -3.77
C ASN A 140 -10.65 22.01 -4.11
N GLU A 141 -10.17 22.13 -5.36
CA GLU A 141 -8.97 21.42 -5.81
C GLU A 141 -7.70 21.82 -5.04
N PRO A 142 -7.39 23.11 -4.74
CA PRO A 142 -6.19 23.46 -3.97
C PRO A 142 -6.13 22.78 -2.59
N VAL A 143 -7.22 22.73 -1.83
CA VAL A 143 -7.28 22.04 -0.53
C VAL A 143 -7.09 20.53 -0.71
N PHE A 144 -7.64 19.96 -1.79
CA PHE A 144 -7.42 18.54 -2.09
C PHE A 144 -5.95 18.25 -2.44
N VAL A 145 -5.30 19.11 -3.21
CA VAL A 145 -3.87 19.01 -3.54
C VAL A 145 -2.99 19.11 -2.27
N GLU A 146 -3.35 19.97 -1.31
CA GLU A 146 -2.67 19.98 -0.01
C GLU A 146 -2.78 18.63 0.70
N ARG A 147 -3.95 17.98 0.66
CA ARG A 147 -4.14 16.62 1.22
C ARG A 147 -3.34 15.57 0.44
N MET A 148 -3.27 15.66 -0.91
CA MET A 148 -2.42 14.77 -1.71
C MET A 148 -0.95 14.86 -1.28
N ASN A 149 -0.42 16.08 -1.08
CA ASN A 149 0.94 16.29 -0.62
C ASN A 149 1.17 15.84 0.83
N ALA A 150 0.20 16.05 1.71
CA ALA A 150 0.26 15.54 3.08
C ALA A 150 0.31 14.01 3.10
N ARG A 151 -0.56 13.36 2.31
CA ARG A 151 -0.61 11.90 2.22
C ARG A 151 0.66 11.32 1.59
N ALA A 152 1.20 11.95 0.54
CA ALA A 152 2.48 11.58 -0.04
C ALA A 152 3.60 11.57 1.03
N LYS A 153 3.65 12.60 1.86
CA LYS A 153 4.62 12.69 2.96
C LYS A 153 4.43 11.58 4.00
N GLU A 154 3.19 11.28 4.38
CA GLU A 154 2.85 10.18 5.31
C GLU A 154 3.29 8.83 4.78
N LEU A 155 3.14 8.60 3.46
CA LEU A 155 3.58 7.39 2.78
C LEU A 155 5.11 7.31 2.58
N GLY A 156 5.84 8.38 2.91
CA GLY A 156 7.28 8.43 2.71
C GLY A 156 7.72 8.76 1.28
N MET A 157 6.83 9.30 0.44
CA MET A 157 7.11 9.75 -0.93
C MET A 157 7.88 11.09 -0.90
N GLN A 158 9.17 11.02 -0.61
CA GLN A 158 9.98 12.21 -0.28
C GLN A 158 10.30 13.10 -1.48
N SER A 159 10.19 12.57 -2.70
CA SER A 159 10.51 13.27 -3.94
C SER A 159 9.26 13.61 -4.76
N THR A 160 8.08 13.61 -4.13
CA THR A 160 6.80 13.87 -4.79
C THR A 160 6.21 15.21 -4.37
N THR A 161 5.75 15.97 -5.35
CA THR A 161 4.94 17.17 -5.15
C THR A 161 3.82 17.19 -6.19
N PHE A 162 2.59 17.22 -5.74
CA PHE A 162 1.41 17.41 -6.57
C PHE A 162 1.04 18.89 -6.66
N ARG A 163 0.57 19.34 -7.84
CA ARG A 163 0.08 20.70 -8.08
C ARG A 163 -1.38 20.74 -8.51
N ASN A 164 -1.87 19.63 -9.08
CA ASN A 164 -3.25 19.44 -9.48
C ASN A 164 -3.66 17.98 -9.27
N ALA A 165 -4.95 17.69 -9.34
CA ALA A 165 -5.51 16.38 -9.05
C ALA A 165 -5.50 15.42 -10.26
N CYS A 166 -5.17 15.89 -11.47
CA CYS A 166 -5.31 15.11 -12.68
C CYS A 166 -3.99 14.79 -13.41
N GLY A 167 -2.88 15.49 -13.07
CA GLY A 167 -1.55 15.27 -13.64
C GLY A 167 -1.31 16.02 -14.95
N LEU A 168 -1.98 17.16 -15.17
CA LEU A 168 -1.58 18.11 -16.21
C LEU A 168 -0.22 18.72 -15.91
N ASP A 169 0.53 19.04 -16.95
CA ASP A 169 1.88 19.61 -16.83
C ASP A 169 1.85 20.96 -16.10
N GLU A 170 2.47 21.00 -14.92
CA GLU A 170 2.62 22.19 -14.10
C GLU A 170 4.02 22.22 -13.48
N ASP A 171 4.62 23.40 -13.32
CA ASP A 171 5.96 23.51 -12.78
C ASP A 171 6.02 23.04 -11.32
N GLY A 172 6.93 22.10 -11.06
CA GLY A 172 7.07 21.47 -9.75
C GLY A 172 6.07 20.34 -9.49
N HIS A 173 5.25 19.92 -10.47
CA HIS A 173 4.46 18.70 -10.39
C HIS A 173 5.34 17.51 -10.78
N LEU A 174 5.99 16.91 -9.78
CA LEU A 174 7.02 15.90 -9.98
C LEU A 174 6.84 14.73 -9.02
N SER A 175 7.31 13.56 -9.43
CA SER A 175 7.42 12.35 -8.62
C SER A 175 8.58 11.50 -9.13
N THR A 176 8.77 10.31 -8.55
CA THR A 176 9.78 9.32 -8.96
C THR A 176 9.12 7.98 -9.23
N ALA A 177 9.81 7.06 -9.91
CA ALA A 177 9.28 5.72 -10.12
C ALA A 177 9.07 4.99 -8.78
N ARG A 178 9.95 5.20 -7.80
CA ARG A 178 9.83 4.65 -6.45
C ARG A 178 8.62 5.20 -5.72
N ASP A 179 8.43 6.50 -5.70
CA ASP A 179 7.29 7.12 -5.02
C ASP A 179 5.96 6.69 -5.68
N VAL A 180 5.92 6.57 -7.00
CA VAL A 180 4.77 6.02 -7.72
C VAL A 180 4.49 4.57 -7.31
N ALA A 181 5.53 3.74 -7.15
CA ALA A 181 5.37 2.36 -6.69
C ALA A 181 4.80 2.31 -5.26
N ILE A 182 5.25 3.21 -4.37
CA ILE A 182 4.74 3.33 -2.99
C ILE A 182 3.23 3.62 -3.00
N MET A 183 2.78 4.67 -3.71
CA MET A 183 1.34 5.00 -3.73
C MET A 183 0.50 3.95 -4.47
N SER A 184 1.07 3.28 -5.48
CA SER A 184 0.38 2.19 -6.17
C SER A 184 0.19 0.98 -5.27
N ARG A 185 1.21 0.64 -4.50
CA ARG A 185 1.16 -0.44 -3.50
C ARG A 185 0.15 -0.13 -2.40
N GLU A 186 0.16 1.08 -1.86
CA GLU A 186 -0.81 1.53 -0.85
C GLU A 186 -2.25 1.36 -1.36
N MET A 187 -2.53 1.80 -2.60
CA MET A 187 -3.82 1.65 -3.23
C MET A 187 -4.24 0.19 -3.34
N LEU A 188 -3.37 -0.68 -3.86
CA LEU A 188 -3.71 -2.07 -4.15
C LEU A 188 -3.86 -2.92 -2.88
N LEU A 189 -3.04 -2.67 -1.84
CA LEU A 189 -3.10 -3.43 -0.59
C LEU A 189 -4.29 -3.03 0.29
N ASN A 190 -4.56 -1.72 0.40
CA ASN A 190 -5.56 -1.23 1.36
C ASN A 190 -6.93 -0.96 0.73
N HIS A 191 -6.98 -0.81 -0.61
CA HIS A 191 -8.21 -0.56 -1.37
C HIS A 191 -8.28 -1.48 -2.61
N PRO A 192 -8.25 -2.82 -2.44
CA PRO A 192 -8.21 -3.77 -3.56
C PRO A 192 -9.44 -3.68 -4.47
N GLU A 193 -10.54 -3.09 -4.03
CA GLU A 193 -11.73 -2.82 -4.82
C GLU A 193 -11.47 -1.88 -6.01
N ILE A 194 -10.33 -1.18 -6.07
CA ILE A 194 -9.90 -0.41 -7.23
C ILE A 194 -9.78 -1.30 -8.48
N GLU A 195 -9.46 -2.57 -8.31
CA GLU A 195 -9.36 -3.53 -9.40
C GLU A 195 -10.69 -3.69 -10.14
N ASN A 196 -11.84 -3.51 -9.47
CA ASN A 196 -13.17 -3.55 -10.10
C ASN A 196 -13.36 -2.44 -11.14
N TYR A 197 -12.58 -1.37 -11.08
CA TYR A 197 -12.59 -0.26 -12.03
C TYR A 197 -11.44 -0.36 -13.04
N CYS A 198 -10.22 -0.63 -12.57
CA CYS A 198 -9.02 -0.60 -13.41
C CYS A 198 -8.93 -1.76 -14.40
N THR A 199 -9.60 -2.89 -14.14
CA THR A 199 -9.61 -4.07 -15.02
C THR A 199 -10.72 -4.02 -16.08
N VAL A 200 -11.66 -3.08 -15.98
CA VAL A 200 -12.74 -2.93 -16.96
C VAL A 200 -12.17 -2.40 -18.27
N TRP A 201 -12.33 -3.17 -19.36
CA TRP A 201 -11.87 -2.74 -20.68
C TRP A 201 -12.75 -1.67 -21.30
N MET A 202 -14.06 -1.82 -21.22
CA MET A 202 -15.04 -0.89 -21.76
C MET A 202 -16.25 -0.80 -20.84
N ASP A 203 -16.79 0.40 -20.69
CA ASP A 203 -18.04 0.68 -19.99
C ASP A 203 -18.75 1.86 -20.65
N THR A 204 -19.90 2.24 -20.15
CA THR A 204 -20.66 3.39 -20.63
C THR A 204 -21.19 4.24 -19.49
N LEU A 205 -21.37 5.53 -19.74
CA LEU A 205 -22.04 6.49 -18.85
C LEU A 205 -23.28 7.07 -19.54
N ARG A 206 -24.08 7.81 -18.78
CA ARG A 206 -25.26 8.55 -19.31
C ARG A 206 -26.21 7.64 -20.07
N GLY A 207 -26.51 6.44 -19.53
CA GLY A 207 -27.41 5.49 -20.16
C GLY A 207 -26.92 4.95 -21.51
N GLY A 208 -25.61 4.93 -21.74
CA GLY A 208 -24.98 4.44 -22.97
C GLY A 208 -24.53 5.54 -23.95
N ALA A 209 -24.80 6.82 -23.64
CA ALA A 209 -24.46 7.93 -24.55
C ALA A 209 -22.95 8.23 -24.58
N THR A 210 -22.21 7.91 -23.50
CA THR A 210 -20.75 8.08 -23.41
C THR A 210 -20.07 6.74 -23.27
N GLN A 211 -19.23 6.39 -24.24
CA GLN A 211 -18.43 5.17 -24.20
C GLN A 211 -17.09 5.43 -23.50
N LEU A 212 -16.73 4.57 -22.54
CA LEU A 212 -15.43 4.54 -21.90
C LEU A 212 -14.60 3.39 -22.47
N VAL A 213 -13.33 3.66 -22.78
CA VAL A 213 -12.37 2.64 -23.24
C VAL A 213 -11.09 2.77 -22.43
N ASN A 214 -10.64 1.65 -21.85
CA ASN A 214 -9.49 1.65 -20.98
C ASN A 214 -8.20 1.99 -21.73
N THR A 215 -7.43 2.88 -21.13
CA THR A 215 -6.14 3.33 -21.67
C THR A 215 -5.03 2.31 -21.46
N ASN A 216 -5.21 1.34 -20.53
CA ASN A 216 -4.27 0.25 -20.29
C ASN A 216 -4.51 -0.93 -21.24
N LYS A 217 -3.77 -0.95 -22.35
CA LYS A 217 -3.91 -2.01 -23.36
C LYS A 217 -3.39 -3.38 -22.89
N LEU A 218 -2.64 -3.46 -21.78
CA LEU A 218 -2.20 -4.73 -21.20
C LEU A 218 -3.38 -5.60 -20.74
N LEU A 219 -4.52 -5.01 -20.43
CA LEU A 219 -5.76 -5.74 -20.13
C LEU A 219 -6.18 -6.74 -21.24
N LYS A 220 -5.76 -6.51 -22.46
CA LYS A 220 -6.05 -7.41 -23.61
C LYS A 220 -4.87 -8.29 -24.02
N SER A 221 -3.67 -7.95 -23.63
CA SER A 221 -2.46 -8.55 -24.19
C SER A 221 -1.57 -9.24 -23.16
N TYR A 222 -1.81 -9.02 -21.85
CA TYR A 222 -0.98 -9.57 -20.77
C TYR A 222 -1.82 -10.33 -19.77
N ASN A 223 -1.50 -11.61 -19.53
CA ASN A 223 -2.22 -12.45 -18.60
C ASN A 223 -1.94 -12.03 -17.14
N GLY A 224 -3.00 -11.93 -16.32
CA GLY A 224 -2.89 -11.63 -14.90
C GLY A 224 -2.82 -10.13 -14.56
N ILE A 225 -3.01 -9.21 -15.53
CA ILE A 225 -3.09 -7.75 -15.24
C ILE A 225 -4.24 -7.44 -14.29
N THR A 226 -3.93 -6.71 -13.22
CA THR A 226 -4.89 -6.22 -12.20
C THR A 226 -5.05 -4.69 -12.21
N GLY A 227 -4.22 -3.96 -12.98
CA GLY A 227 -4.32 -2.50 -13.11
C GLY A 227 -3.07 -1.86 -13.66
N LEU A 228 -2.70 -0.64 -13.31
CA LEU A 228 -3.43 0.29 -12.48
C LEU A 228 -3.76 1.56 -13.29
N LYS A 229 -2.73 2.32 -13.74
CA LYS A 229 -2.91 3.62 -14.39
C LYS A 229 -1.88 3.93 -15.46
N THR A 230 -2.32 4.55 -16.55
CA THR A 230 -1.45 5.11 -17.60
C THR A 230 -1.42 6.64 -17.52
N GLY A 231 -0.34 7.25 -18.01
CA GLY A 231 -0.21 8.69 -18.13
C GLY A 231 0.52 9.09 -19.41
N THR A 232 0.19 10.25 -19.96
CA THR A 232 0.89 10.83 -21.12
C THR A 232 0.71 12.34 -21.12
N THR A 233 1.81 13.08 -21.17
CA THR A 233 1.86 14.52 -21.45
C THR A 233 3.10 14.85 -22.28
N GLY A 234 3.20 16.08 -22.75
CA GLY A 234 4.38 16.55 -23.50
C GLY A 234 5.65 16.51 -22.68
N LYS A 235 5.60 16.88 -21.39
CA LYS A 235 6.75 16.91 -20.48
C LYS A 235 7.07 15.52 -19.88
N ALA A 236 6.05 14.73 -19.54
CA ALA A 236 6.23 13.43 -18.90
C ALA A 236 6.67 12.33 -19.89
N GLY A 237 6.40 12.50 -21.18
CA GLY A 237 6.44 11.39 -22.12
C GLY A 237 5.31 10.39 -21.83
N VAL A 238 5.56 9.11 -21.99
CA VAL A 238 4.54 8.06 -21.87
C VAL A 238 4.86 7.20 -20.64
N CYS A 239 3.94 7.11 -19.68
CA CYS A 239 4.11 6.51 -18.37
C CYS A 239 3.06 5.43 -18.06
N ILE A 240 3.38 4.47 -17.22
CA ILE A 240 2.45 3.48 -16.68
C ILE A 240 2.89 3.04 -15.26
N SER A 241 1.91 2.86 -14.38
CA SER A 241 1.99 1.94 -13.25
C SER A 241 1.11 0.75 -13.59
N ALA A 242 1.71 -0.43 -13.76
CA ALA A 242 1.03 -1.67 -14.08
C ALA A 242 1.15 -2.64 -12.91
N SER A 243 0.05 -3.28 -12.54
CA SER A 243 0.03 -4.38 -11.56
C SER A 243 -0.43 -5.67 -12.20
N ALA A 244 0.11 -6.78 -11.73
CA ALA A 244 -0.26 -8.10 -12.21
C ALA A 244 -0.12 -9.16 -11.12
N SER A 245 -0.95 -10.19 -11.17
CA SER A 245 -0.95 -11.33 -10.24
C SER A 245 -0.90 -12.66 -10.99
N ARG A 246 0.00 -13.57 -10.58
CA ARG A 246 0.08 -14.95 -11.07
C ARG A 246 0.57 -15.86 -9.95
N ASP A 247 -0.08 -16.99 -9.75
CA ASP A 247 0.35 -18.02 -8.77
C ASP A 247 0.63 -17.41 -7.37
N ASP A 248 -0.26 -16.55 -6.88
CA ASP A 248 -0.17 -15.79 -5.63
C ASP A 248 1.00 -14.80 -5.54
N LEU A 249 1.80 -14.61 -6.59
CA LEU A 249 2.78 -13.53 -6.66
C LEU A 249 2.12 -12.29 -7.28
N ARG A 250 2.23 -11.15 -6.60
CA ARG A 250 1.67 -9.86 -7.02
C ARG A 250 2.80 -8.86 -7.25
N LEU A 251 2.85 -8.28 -8.44
CA LEU A 251 3.93 -7.39 -8.87
C LEU A 251 3.41 -6.03 -9.31
N ILE A 252 4.17 -4.98 -9.04
CA ILE A 252 3.93 -3.63 -9.54
C ILE A 252 5.14 -3.18 -10.37
N ALA A 253 4.91 -2.87 -11.65
CA ALA A 253 5.89 -2.33 -12.57
C ALA A 253 5.56 -0.88 -12.90
N VAL A 254 6.43 0.06 -12.52
CA VAL A 254 6.31 1.47 -12.87
C VAL A 254 7.32 1.79 -13.97
N VAL A 255 6.84 2.43 -15.03
CA VAL A 255 7.64 2.86 -16.18
C VAL A 255 7.34 4.33 -16.46
N LEU A 256 8.36 5.17 -16.43
CA LEU A 256 8.24 6.62 -16.64
C LEU A 256 9.09 7.07 -17.82
N GLY A 257 8.55 7.99 -18.64
CA GLY A 257 9.30 8.65 -19.69
C GLY A 257 9.66 7.75 -20.87
N SER A 258 8.82 6.79 -21.25
CA SER A 258 8.98 6.08 -22.53
C SER A 258 8.71 7.02 -23.70
N SER A 259 9.31 6.73 -24.87
CA SER A 259 9.17 7.55 -26.08
C SER A 259 7.80 7.34 -26.78
N SER A 260 7.20 6.16 -26.57
CA SER A 260 5.95 5.78 -27.22
C SER A 260 5.09 4.85 -26.36
N GLY A 261 3.79 4.79 -26.69
CA GLY A 261 2.87 3.84 -26.05
C GLY A 261 3.29 2.38 -26.26
N LYS A 262 3.90 2.04 -27.41
CA LYS A 262 4.41 0.70 -27.69
C LYS A 262 5.56 0.34 -26.76
N GLU A 263 6.53 1.24 -26.60
CA GLU A 263 7.68 1.01 -25.72
C GLU A 263 7.27 0.95 -24.25
N ARG A 264 6.35 1.82 -23.80
CA ARG A 264 5.80 1.78 -22.43
C ARG A 264 5.24 0.41 -22.09
N PHE A 265 4.37 -0.13 -22.95
CA PHE A 265 3.77 -1.44 -22.69
C PHE A 265 4.79 -2.57 -22.82
N ALA A 266 5.73 -2.49 -23.75
CA ALA A 266 6.82 -3.45 -23.86
C ALA A 266 7.71 -3.45 -22.60
N ALA A 267 8.08 -2.28 -22.11
CA ALA A 267 8.89 -2.15 -20.89
C ALA A 267 8.16 -2.71 -19.67
N ALA A 268 6.86 -2.39 -19.48
CA ALA A 268 6.08 -2.94 -18.38
C ALA A 268 5.92 -4.46 -18.47
N THR A 269 5.68 -5.00 -19.68
CA THR A 269 5.64 -6.45 -19.93
C THR A 269 6.96 -7.12 -19.58
N SER A 270 8.09 -6.57 -20.04
CA SER A 270 9.42 -7.14 -19.77
C SER A 270 9.74 -7.15 -18.26
N LEU A 271 9.37 -6.08 -17.52
CA LEU A 271 9.56 -6.05 -16.07
C LEU A 271 8.70 -7.10 -15.36
N LEU A 272 7.42 -7.21 -15.71
CA LEU A 272 6.52 -8.20 -15.11
C LEU A 272 6.96 -9.63 -15.45
N ASP A 273 7.35 -9.90 -16.71
CA ASP A 273 7.86 -11.21 -17.12
C ASP A 273 9.14 -11.56 -16.38
N TYR A 274 10.07 -10.62 -16.21
CA TYR A 274 11.26 -10.79 -15.38
C TYR A 274 10.88 -11.18 -13.94
N GLY A 275 9.97 -10.46 -13.33
CA GLY A 275 9.52 -10.75 -11.96
C GLY A 275 8.92 -12.15 -11.82
N PHE A 276 7.99 -12.54 -12.69
CA PHE A 276 7.36 -13.87 -12.66
C PHE A 276 8.31 -15.01 -13.07
N ALA A 277 9.35 -14.73 -13.86
CA ALA A 277 10.38 -15.72 -14.20
C ALA A 277 11.36 -15.97 -13.06
N MET A 278 11.73 -14.92 -12.33
CA MET A 278 12.79 -14.97 -11.32
C MET A 278 12.29 -15.24 -9.91
N PHE A 279 11.01 -14.95 -9.61
CA PHE A 279 10.46 -14.98 -8.25
C PHE A 279 9.17 -15.81 -8.20
N GLU A 280 8.82 -16.23 -7.00
CA GLU A 280 7.58 -16.94 -6.66
C GLU A 280 7.09 -16.52 -5.29
N SER A 281 5.80 -16.69 -5.05
CA SER A 281 5.19 -16.58 -3.73
C SER A 281 5.25 -17.95 -3.05
N ALA A 282 5.90 -18.06 -1.90
CA ALA A 282 6.08 -19.29 -1.17
C ALA A 282 5.41 -19.26 0.20
N LEU A 283 4.87 -20.40 0.65
CA LEU A 283 4.31 -20.52 2.00
C LEU A 283 5.41 -20.33 3.04
N VAL A 284 5.13 -19.54 4.06
CA VAL A 284 6.04 -19.37 5.20
C VAL A 284 6.00 -20.64 6.05
N PRO A 285 7.13 -21.36 6.21
CA PRO A 285 7.16 -22.65 6.91
C PRO A 285 7.20 -22.48 8.43
N ILE A 286 6.14 -21.94 9.03
CA ILE A 286 6.07 -21.79 10.50
C ILE A 286 6.18 -23.18 11.14
N PRO A 287 7.16 -23.42 12.08
CA PRO A 287 7.31 -24.70 12.73
C PRO A 287 6.01 -25.16 13.42
N ALA A 288 5.65 -26.42 13.26
CA ALA A 288 4.42 -26.95 13.85
C ALA A 288 4.44 -26.96 15.40
N ASP A 289 5.63 -26.95 15.99
CA ASP A 289 5.91 -26.88 17.42
C ASP A 289 6.18 -25.44 17.90
N ALA A 290 5.99 -24.43 17.06
CA ALA A 290 6.15 -23.03 17.43
C ALA A 290 5.32 -22.70 18.68
N PRO A 291 5.93 -22.07 19.71
CA PRO A 291 5.23 -21.77 20.97
C PRO A 291 4.00 -20.87 20.72
N LYS A 292 2.83 -21.27 21.21
CA LYS A 292 1.62 -20.44 21.18
C LYS A 292 1.47 -19.57 22.42
N THR A 293 2.20 -19.91 23.48
CA THR A 293 2.19 -19.19 24.76
C THR A 293 3.57 -19.14 25.37
N LEU A 294 3.84 -18.11 26.21
CA LEU A 294 5.05 -18.01 27.02
C LEU A 294 4.72 -17.86 28.51
N PRO A 295 5.55 -18.41 29.41
CA PRO A 295 5.41 -18.23 30.87
C PRO A 295 5.60 -16.74 31.24
N VAL A 296 4.73 -16.23 32.12
CA VAL A 296 4.81 -14.87 32.66
C VAL A 296 5.04 -14.90 34.17
N GLN A 297 6.11 -14.26 34.57
CA GLN A 297 6.41 -14.05 36.00
C GLN A 297 5.70 -12.79 36.50
N LYS A 298 5.28 -12.82 37.77
CA LYS A 298 4.59 -11.72 38.46
C LYS A 298 3.30 -11.23 37.77
N GLY A 299 2.77 -12.01 36.80
CA GLY A 299 1.52 -11.70 36.10
C GLY A 299 0.28 -12.22 36.81
N GLU A 300 -0.87 -11.59 36.63
CA GLU A 300 -2.16 -12.14 37.05
C GLU A 300 -2.45 -13.45 36.31
N GLU A 301 -2.11 -13.53 35.05
CA GLU A 301 -2.10 -14.76 34.26
C GLU A 301 -0.72 -15.38 34.22
N PRO A 302 -0.61 -16.73 34.33
CA PRO A 302 0.68 -17.43 34.36
C PRO A 302 1.34 -17.52 32.97
N THR A 303 0.58 -17.29 31.89
CA THR A 303 1.05 -17.39 30.51
C THR A 303 0.52 -16.24 29.68
N LEU A 304 1.28 -15.84 28.67
CA LEU A 304 0.92 -14.89 27.63
C LEU A 304 0.63 -15.65 26.33
N GLU A 305 -0.47 -15.38 25.69
CA GLU A 305 -0.80 -15.85 24.34
C GLU A 305 -0.03 -15.02 23.31
N LEU A 306 0.59 -15.69 22.33
CA LEU A 306 1.41 -15.07 21.28
C LEU A 306 0.62 -14.96 19.97
N CYS A 307 0.81 -13.84 19.29
CA CYS A 307 0.32 -13.61 17.92
C CYS A 307 1.52 -13.49 16.97
N TYR A 308 1.58 -14.37 15.96
CA TYR A 308 2.58 -14.35 14.90
C TYR A 308 2.07 -13.42 13.79
N THR A 309 2.79 -12.33 13.52
CA THR A 309 2.39 -11.34 12.49
C THR A 309 2.95 -11.68 11.10
N ALA A 310 3.62 -12.82 10.96
CA ALA A 310 4.15 -13.25 9.68
C ALA A 310 3.00 -13.46 8.67
N PRO A 311 3.16 -13.03 7.41
CA PRO A 311 2.19 -13.33 6.37
C PRO A 311 2.16 -14.84 6.11
N GLU A 312 1.09 -15.34 5.52
CA GLU A 312 0.98 -16.76 5.13
C GLU A 312 2.03 -17.13 4.06
N ARG A 313 2.35 -16.17 3.21
CA ARG A 313 3.27 -16.33 2.08
C ARG A 313 4.31 -15.21 2.07
N CYS A 314 5.46 -15.48 1.49
CA CYS A 314 6.51 -14.50 1.29
C CYS A 314 7.16 -14.66 -0.08
N LEU A 315 7.85 -13.60 -0.51
CA LEU A 315 8.62 -13.59 -1.74
C LEU A 315 9.81 -14.57 -1.64
N ALA A 316 10.01 -15.38 -2.66
CA ALA A 316 11.16 -16.28 -2.78
C ALA A 316 11.72 -16.25 -4.21
N VAL A 317 12.98 -16.63 -4.38
CA VAL A 317 13.56 -16.90 -5.71
C VAL A 317 12.91 -18.16 -6.29
N LYS A 318 12.59 -18.13 -7.57
CA LYS A 318 11.88 -19.21 -8.26
C LYS A 318 12.57 -20.57 -8.04
N GLY A 319 11.79 -21.56 -7.60
CA GLY A 319 12.26 -22.90 -7.28
C GLY A 319 12.98 -23.04 -5.93
N GLN A 320 13.10 -21.98 -5.15
CA GLN A 320 13.72 -22.02 -3.82
C GLN A 320 12.70 -21.90 -2.67
N GLY A 321 11.43 -21.73 -2.95
CA GLY A 321 10.39 -21.59 -1.92
C GLY A 321 10.32 -22.79 -0.96
N SER A 322 10.56 -24.01 -1.44
CA SER A 322 10.60 -25.21 -0.60
C SER A 322 11.85 -25.32 0.29
N ALA A 323 12.88 -24.52 0.05
CA ALA A 323 14.11 -24.46 0.87
C ALA A 323 14.05 -23.39 1.96
N LEU A 324 12.94 -22.65 2.06
CA LEU A 324 12.73 -21.67 3.12
C LEU A 324 12.67 -22.36 4.47
N GLN A 325 13.23 -21.71 5.47
CA GLN A 325 13.18 -22.10 6.88
C GLN A 325 12.67 -20.94 7.70
N ALA A 326 11.95 -21.24 8.78
CA ALA A 326 11.54 -20.22 9.75
C ALA A 326 12.11 -20.57 11.11
N GLU A 327 12.72 -19.59 11.76
CA GLU A 327 13.27 -19.69 13.10
C GLU A 327 12.56 -18.74 14.03
N VAL A 328 12.12 -19.28 15.17
CA VAL A 328 11.41 -18.51 16.19
C VAL A 328 12.41 -18.10 17.27
N GLU A 329 12.56 -16.80 17.48
CA GLU A 329 13.36 -16.22 18.55
C GLU A 329 12.45 -15.63 19.62
N LEU A 330 12.44 -16.28 20.81
CA LEU A 330 11.60 -15.89 21.95
C LEU A 330 12.40 -15.96 23.25
N PRO A 331 12.13 -15.09 24.23
CA PRO A 331 12.68 -15.25 25.58
C PRO A 331 12.07 -16.47 26.27
N GLN A 332 12.79 -17.06 27.22
CA GLN A 332 12.27 -18.22 27.97
C GLN A 332 11.11 -17.85 28.90
N THR A 333 11.10 -16.64 29.44
CA THR A 333 10.08 -16.15 30.37
C THR A 333 9.91 -14.65 30.19
N LEU A 334 8.73 -14.13 30.53
CA LEU A 334 8.39 -12.71 30.51
C LEU A 334 8.06 -12.23 31.93
N GLU A 335 8.14 -10.93 32.17
CA GLU A 335 7.74 -10.30 33.43
C GLU A 335 6.58 -9.31 33.17
N ALA A 336 5.49 -9.43 33.93
CA ALA A 336 4.35 -8.52 33.86
C ALA A 336 4.69 -7.16 34.52
N PRO A 337 4.05 -6.04 34.10
CA PRO A 337 2.92 -6.00 33.17
C PRO A 337 3.36 -6.01 31.70
N ILE A 338 2.55 -6.66 30.86
CA ILE A 338 2.75 -6.72 29.40
C ILE A 338 1.51 -6.11 28.73
N ARG A 339 1.70 -5.22 27.79
CA ARG A 339 0.59 -4.62 27.03
C ARG A 339 0.30 -5.45 25.79
N GLU A 340 -0.95 -5.50 25.39
CA GLU A 340 -1.36 -6.03 24.09
C GLU A 340 -0.57 -5.35 22.96
N GLY A 341 -0.17 -6.11 21.92
CA GLY A 341 0.62 -5.61 20.79
C GLY A 341 2.12 -5.40 21.10
N SER A 342 2.58 -5.59 22.36
CA SER A 342 4.02 -5.51 22.68
C SER A 342 4.80 -6.56 21.91
N VAL A 343 5.92 -6.17 21.28
CA VAL A 343 6.83 -7.11 20.61
C VAL A 343 7.52 -7.98 21.66
N ILE A 344 7.38 -9.29 21.52
CA ILE A 344 7.90 -10.29 22.43
C ILE A 344 9.13 -11.00 21.86
N GLY A 345 9.17 -11.15 20.55
CA GLY A 345 10.24 -11.81 19.82
C GLY A 345 10.07 -11.68 18.33
N SER A 346 10.71 -12.55 17.55
CA SER A 346 10.62 -12.53 16.08
C SER A 346 10.52 -13.94 15.49
N LEU A 347 9.84 -14.02 14.34
CA LEU A 347 9.92 -15.13 13.42
C LEU A 347 10.81 -14.72 12.25
N ASN A 348 11.96 -15.37 12.10
CA ASN A 348 12.94 -15.08 11.06
C ASN A 348 12.80 -16.09 9.91
N ILE A 349 12.36 -15.63 8.75
CA ILE A 349 12.31 -16.43 7.52
C ILE A 349 13.68 -16.38 6.88
N LYS A 350 14.26 -17.54 6.59
CA LYS A 350 15.64 -17.69 6.11
C LYS A 350 15.71 -18.53 4.83
N ASN A 351 16.73 -18.29 4.05
CA ASN A 351 17.20 -19.18 2.98
C ASN A 351 18.69 -19.51 3.21
N SER A 352 19.34 -20.16 2.22
CA SER A 352 20.76 -20.49 2.26
C SER A 352 21.71 -19.27 2.32
N GLN A 353 21.22 -18.08 2.02
CA GLN A 353 22.01 -16.84 2.01
C GLN A 353 21.84 -16.01 3.29
N GLY A 354 20.84 -16.31 4.11
CA GLY A 354 20.59 -15.59 5.36
C GLY A 354 19.12 -15.34 5.66
N ILE A 355 18.88 -14.37 6.56
CA ILE A 355 17.53 -13.94 6.93
C ILE A 355 16.95 -13.12 5.77
N LEU A 356 15.82 -13.59 5.23
CA LEU A 356 15.05 -12.90 4.21
C LEU A 356 14.09 -11.88 4.82
N GLN A 357 13.40 -12.28 5.87
CA GLN A 357 12.38 -11.46 6.51
C GLN A 357 12.33 -11.76 8.01
N SER A 358 12.18 -10.72 8.83
CA SER A 358 11.95 -10.85 10.26
C SER A 358 10.59 -10.26 10.60
N CYS A 359 9.69 -11.10 11.10
CA CYS A 359 8.33 -10.73 11.45
C CYS A 359 8.20 -10.69 12.98
N PRO A 360 7.64 -9.63 13.58
CA PRO A 360 7.48 -9.57 15.01
C PRO A 360 6.47 -10.62 15.51
N ILE A 361 6.75 -11.17 16.69
CA ILE A 361 5.80 -11.96 17.47
C ILE A 361 5.32 -11.05 18.59
N ILE A 362 4.03 -10.82 18.71
CA ILE A 362 3.44 -9.85 19.62
C ILE A 362 2.57 -10.50 20.68
N ALA A 363 2.34 -9.78 21.77
CA ALA A 363 1.38 -10.14 22.81
C ALA A 363 -0.05 -10.07 22.23
N ALA A 364 -0.79 -11.19 22.21
CA ALA A 364 -2.16 -11.24 21.73
C ALA A 364 -3.16 -10.57 22.69
N LYS A 365 -2.81 -10.50 23.98
CA LYS A 365 -3.63 -9.92 25.07
C LYS A 365 -2.71 -9.27 26.10
N PRO A 366 -3.21 -8.29 26.88
CA PRO A 366 -2.43 -7.75 27.98
C PRO A 366 -2.32 -8.75 29.14
N VAL A 367 -1.23 -8.69 29.92
CA VAL A 367 -1.09 -9.41 31.20
C VAL A 367 -0.72 -8.40 32.28
N ASP A 368 -1.63 -8.16 33.21
CA ASP A 368 -1.42 -7.24 34.32
C ASP A 368 -0.47 -7.81 35.37
N ALA A 369 0.25 -6.94 36.07
CA ALA A 369 1.07 -7.35 37.22
C ALA A 369 0.16 -7.79 38.38
N ARG A 370 0.60 -8.84 39.09
CA ARG A 370 -0.13 -9.30 40.28
C ARG A 370 -0.26 -8.20 41.32
N SER A 371 -1.49 -7.90 41.69
CA SER A 371 -1.81 -7.01 42.79
C SER A 371 -1.87 -7.77 44.11
N PHE A 372 -1.56 -7.10 45.22
CA PHE A 372 -1.72 -7.70 46.55
C PHE A 372 -3.17 -8.18 46.79
N SER A 373 -4.16 -7.41 46.38
CA SER A 373 -5.57 -7.79 46.47
C SER A 373 -5.94 -9.01 45.62
N GLY A 374 -5.34 -9.16 44.43
CA GLY A 374 -5.50 -10.33 43.58
C GLY A 374 -4.88 -11.58 44.20
N CYS A 375 -3.68 -11.50 44.73
CA CYS A 375 -3.05 -12.58 45.46
C CYS A 375 -3.84 -13.01 46.71
N PHE A 376 -4.32 -12.05 47.48
CA PHE A 376 -5.14 -12.33 48.68
C PHE A 376 -6.46 -13.02 48.30
N ARG A 377 -7.15 -12.56 47.27
CA ARG A 377 -8.38 -13.20 46.78
C ARG A 377 -8.15 -14.64 46.33
N ARG A 378 -7.04 -14.93 45.62
CA ARG A 378 -6.68 -16.32 45.21
C ARG A 378 -6.44 -17.22 46.43
N VAL A 379 -5.73 -16.76 47.44
CA VAL A 379 -5.51 -17.52 48.66
C VAL A 379 -6.84 -17.79 49.37
N VAL A 380 -7.68 -16.78 49.53
CA VAL A 380 -9.01 -16.95 50.15
C VAL A 380 -9.87 -17.93 49.35
N ASN A 381 -9.95 -17.81 48.02
CA ASN A 381 -10.70 -18.75 47.21
C ASN A 381 -10.15 -20.18 47.25
N ALA A 382 -8.84 -20.37 47.31
CA ALA A 382 -8.23 -21.70 47.46
C ALA A 382 -8.58 -22.34 48.81
N LEU A 383 -8.63 -21.54 49.88
CA LEU A 383 -9.02 -22.01 51.21
C LEU A 383 -10.51 -22.36 51.33
N TRP A 384 -11.39 -21.66 50.55
CA TRP A 384 -12.84 -21.92 50.56
C TRP A 384 -13.25 -23.10 49.63
N LEU A 385 -12.42 -23.50 48.67
CA LEU A 385 -12.66 -24.64 47.77
C LEU A 385 -12.15 -25.98 48.33
N THR A 386 -11.41 -25.93 49.49
CA THR A 386 -10.91 -27.12 50.18
C THR A 386 -11.66 -27.41 51.49
N ALA A 387 -12.69 -26.69 51.82
CA ALA A 387 -13.67 -26.90 52.90
C ALA A 387 -15.04 -27.29 52.32
#